data_db1fd1c012165bacc64ed23e104a82bc
#
_entry.id   db1fd1c012165bacc64ed23e104a82bc
#
_cell.length_a   1.000
_cell.length_b   1.000
_cell.length_c   1.000
_cell.angle_alpha   90.00
_cell.angle_beta   90.00
_cell.angle_gamma   90.00
#
_symmetry.space_group_name_H-M   'P 1'
#
loop_
_entity.id
_entity.type
_entity.pdbx_description
1 polymer ?
#
loop_
_entity_poly.entity_id
_entity_poly.type
_entity_poly.pdbx_seq_one_letter_code
_entity_poly.pdbx_strand_id
1 'polypeptide(L)'
;MTTRSEAALETGSQALIYDLCPLFREALADVVRIMPAFRGCVTVSTAQEVLPVLDAKGVDFALIDLDAGAGGLELLQRIKATRPECRCVMMIADGSQPELMAAIRLQADGFLTKRLTAQEFVRELQAILSGEMVISDTLTSALALSLRNVPYMDENRDISTLSPRELEVLKCIASGMSNRLISERLAISDGTVKVHVKHLLKKLKFTTRVEAALWASEHGHR
;
A
#
# COMPACT_ATOMS: atom_id res chain seq x y z
N MET A 1 -29.71 -10.21 26.05
CA MET A 1 -28.22 -9.95 26.19
C MET A 1 -27.44 -10.45 24.97
N THR A 2 -27.85 -10.06 23.74
CA THR A 2 -27.27 -10.62 22.48
C THR A 2 -26.79 -9.55 21.51
N THR A 3 -26.79 -8.26 21.90
CA THR A 3 -26.58 -7.14 20.96
C THR A 3 -25.14 -6.58 20.92
N ARG A 4 -24.24 -7.04 21.79
CA ARG A 4 -22.86 -6.51 21.85
C ARG A 4 -21.85 -7.32 21.04
N SER A 5 -22.18 -8.58 20.65
CA SER A 5 -21.31 -9.46 19.88
C SER A 5 -21.47 -9.26 18.37
N GLU A 6 -22.66 -8.92 17.89
CA GLU A 6 -22.92 -8.71 16.47
C GLU A 6 -22.33 -7.39 15.93
N ALA A 7 -22.38 -6.32 16.73
CA ALA A 7 -21.80 -5.02 16.35
C ALA A 7 -20.26 -5.02 16.27
N ALA A 8 -19.59 -5.94 16.97
CA ALA A 8 -18.12 -6.09 16.89
C ALA A 8 -17.66 -6.84 15.63
N LEU A 9 -18.56 -7.62 15.01
CA LEU A 9 -18.31 -8.32 13.75
C LEU A 9 -18.43 -7.42 12.51
N GLU A 10 -19.07 -6.25 12.65
CA GLU A 10 -19.25 -5.30 11.54
C GLU A 10 -18.09 -4.29 11.38
N THR A 11 -17.15 -4.21 12.32
CA THR A 11 -16.11 -3.16 12.37
C THR A 11 -14.81 -3.52 11.65
N GLY A 12 -14.60 -4.77 11.20
CA GLY A 12 -13.39 -5.22 10.52
C GLY A 12 -13.46 -5.01 9.00
N SER A 13 -12.28 -5.01 8.37
CA SER A 13 -12.17 -4.98 6.90
C SER A 13 -12.64 -6.28 6.25
N GLN A 14 -13.25 -6.19 5.07
CA GLN A 14 -13.56 -7.35 4.23
C GLN A 14 -12.41 -7.54 3.23
N ALA A 15 -11.69 -8.65 3.37
CA ALA A 15 -10.55 -8.94 2.49
C ALA A 15 -10.98 -9.68 1.22
N LEU A 16 -10.25 -9.43 0.13
CA LEU A 16 -10.23 -10.25 -1.08
C LEU A 16 -8.81 -10.69 -1.34
N ILE A 17 -8.61 -11.94 -1.71
CA ILE A 17 -7.32 -12.49 -2.13
C ILE A 17 -7.43 -12.98 -3.57
N TYR A 18 -6.64 -12.38 -4.45
CA TYR A 18 -6.42 -12.83 -5.81
C TYR A 18 -5.02 -13.40 -5.94
N ASP A 19 -4.92 -14.69 -6.19
CA ASP A 19 -3.65 -15.38 -6.44
C ASP A 19 -3.91 -16.60 -7.33
N LEU A 20 -3.03 -16.87 -8.30
CA LEU A 20 -3.17 -18.00 -9.21
C LEU A 20 -2.77 -19.33 -8.56
N CYS A 21 -1.92 -19.33 -7.53
CA CYS A 21 -1.50 -20.53 -6.82
C CYS A 21 -2.57 -20.93 -5.79
N PRO A 22 -3.31 -22.04 -5.98
CA PRO A 22 -4.39 -22.43 -5.07
C PRO A 22 -3.93 -22.62 -3.63
N LEU A 23 -2.82 -23.32 -3.44
CA LEU A 23 -2.29 -23.61 -2.10
C LEU A 23 -1.90 -22.33 -1.35
N PHE A 24 -1.22 -21.40 -2.03
CA PHE A 24 -0.83 -20.12 -1.42
C PHE A 24 -2.05 -19.27 -1.10
N ARG A 25 -3.03 -19.20 -2.02
CA ARG A 25 -4.27 -18.46 -1.84
C ARG A 25 -5.07 -18.96 -0.63
N GLU A 26 -5.20 -20.30 -0.47
CA GLU A 26 -5.91 -20.91 0.66
C GLU A 26 -5.17 -20.66 1.98
N ALA A 27 -3.86 -20.90 2.03
CA ALA A 27 -3.06 -20.67 3.21
C ALA A 27 -3.11 -19.18 3.66
N LEU A 28 -3.04 -18.26 2.70
CA LEU A 28 -3.14 -16.84 2.98
C LEU A 28 -4.53 -16.46 3.52
N ALA A 29 -5.58 -17.05 2.95
CA ALA A 29 -6.95 -16.84 3.44
C ALA A 29 -7.14 -17.32 4.88
N ASP A 30 -6.54 -18.43 5.27
CA ASP A 30 -6.61 -18.94 6.63
C ASP A 30 -5.89 -18.01 7.62
N VAL A 31 -4.74 -17.46 7.23
CA VAL A 31 -4.04 -16.47 8.05
C VAL A 31 -4.88 -15.18 8.20
N VAL A 32 -5.48 -14.69 7.12
CA VAL A 32 -6.30 -13.47 7.16
C VAL A 32 -7.57 -13.67 8.00
N ARG A 33 -8.22 -14.83 7.91
CA ARG A 33 -9.46 -15.13 8.67
C ARG A 33 -9.29 -15.12 10.18
N ILE A 34 -8.10 -15.47 10.68
CA ILE A 34 -7.83 -15.47 12.13
C ILE A 34 -7.40 -14.10 12.65
N MET A 35 -7.17 -13.10 11.78
CA MET A 35 -6.80 -11.75 12.19
C MET A 35 -8.05 -10.96 12.61
N PRO A 36 -8.10 -10.40 13.84
CA PRO A 36 -9.27 -9.64 14.34
C PRO A 36 -9.61 -8.39 13.53
N ALA A 37 -8.65 -7.90 12.72
CA ALA A 37 -8.84 -6.74 11.87
C ALA A 37 -9.74 -7.01 10.66
N PHE A 38 -9.99 -8.28 10.33
CA PHE A 38 -10.84 -8.67 9.21
C PHE A 38 -12.12 -9.34 9.70
N ARG A 39 -13.26 -8.90 9.17
CA ARG A 39 -14.57 -9.55 9.39
C ARG A 39 -14.80 -10.76 8.50
N GLY A 40 -14.04 -10.86 7.40
CA GLY A 40 -14.12 -11.95 6.45
C GLY A 40 -13.08 -11.87 5.35
N CYS A 41 -12.94 -12.97 4.61
CA CYS A 41 -12.02 -13.10 3.50
C CYS A 41 -12.68 -13.89 2.36
N VAL A 42 -12.63 -13.35 1.16
CA VAL A 42 -13.06 -13.98 -0.08
C VAL A 42 -11.86 -14.27 -0.96
N THR A 43 -11.82 -15.44 -1.58
CA THR A 43 -10.74 -15.80 -2.51
C THR A 43 -11.27 -15.87 -3.93
N VAL A 44 -10.50 -15.43 -4.89
CA VAL A 44 -10.79 -15.52 -6.32
C VAL A 44 -9.56 -16.03 -7.07
N SER A 45 -9.80 -16.75 -8.16
CA SER A 45 -8.76 -17.38 -8.96
C SER A 45 -8.56 -16.72 -10.32
N THR A 46 -9.48 -15.84 -10.71
CA THR A 46 -9.40 -15.12 -11.98
C THR A 46 -9.59 -13.62 -11.78
N ALA A 47 -8.92 -12.80 -12.58
CA ALA A 47 -9.05 -11.35 -12.49
C ALA A 47 -10.47 -10.86 -12.83
N GLN A 48 -11.22 -11.62 -13.66
CA GLN A 48 -12.58 -11.29 -14.04
C GLN A 48 -13.57 -11.37 -12.87
N GLU A 49 -13.32 -12.27 -11.90
CA GLU A 49 -14.16 -12.44 -10.71
C GLU A 49 -14.01 -11.29 -9.70
N VAL A 50 -12.90 -10.57 -9.74
CA VAL A 50 -12.55 -9.62 -8.67
C VAL A 50 -13.52 -8.47 -8.58
N LEU A 51 -13.79 -7.74 -9.67
CA LEU A 51 -14.66 -6.56 -9.60
C LEU A 51 -16.10 -6.90 -9.20
N PRO A 52 -16.75 -7.94 -9.74
CA PRO A 52 -18.06 -8.37 -9.25
C PRO A 52 -18.07 -8.71 -7.75
N VAL A 53 -17.00 -9.33 -7.25
CA VAL A 53 -16.89 -9.72 -5.83
C VAL A 53 -16.65 -8.49 -4.95
N LEU A 54 -15.84 -7.52 -5.40
CA LEU A 54 -15.63 -6.26 -4.69
C LEU A 54 -16.96 -5.57 -4.38
N ASP A 55 -17.84 -5.49 -5.38
CA ASP A 55 -19.13 -4.82 -5.24
C ASP A 55 -20.11 -5.62 -4.37
N ALA A 56 -20.24 -6.90 -4.66
CA ALA A 56 -21.23 -7.76 -4.00
C ALA A 56 -20.92 -8.04 -2.51
N LYS A 57 -19.64 -8.01 -2.12
CA LYS A 57 -19.19 -8.40 -0.77
C LYS A 57 -18.73 -7.22 0.10
N GLY A 58 -18.75 -5.99 -0.43
CA GLY A 58 -18.29 -4.82 0.32
C GLY A 58 -16.82 -4.92 0.71
N VAL A 59 -15.98 -5.37 -0.22
CA VAL A 59 -14.54 -5.52 -0.02
C VAL A 59 -13.89 -4.13 0.04
N ASP A 60 -13.05 -3.93 1.04
CA ASP A 60 -12.30 -2.68 1.29
C ASP A 60 -10.78 -2.92 1.40
N PHE A 61 -10.36 -4.19 1.31
CA PHE A 61 -8.96 -4.61 1.35
C PHE A 61 -8.69 -5.72 0.34
N ALA A 62 -7.69 -5.56 -0.53
CA ALA A 62 -7.34 -6.55 -1.56
C ALA A 62 -5.86 -6.95 -1.48
N LEU A 63 -5.60 -8.24 -1.42
CA LEU A 63 -4.29 -8.86 -1.60
C LEU A 63 -4.21 -9.37 -3.05
N ILE A 64 -3.28 -8.86 -3.83
CA ILE A 64 -3.23 -9.07 -5.28
C ILE A 64 -1.89 -9.66 -5.67
N ASP A 65 -1.90 -10.80 -6.30
CA ASP A 65 -0.71 -11.40 -6.89
C ASP A 65 -0.19 -10.55 -8.07
N LEU A 66 1.00 -9.98 -7.90
CA LEU A 66 1.64 -9.21 -8.96
C LEU A 66 2.26 -10.10 -10.02
N ASP A 67 2.68 -11.32 -9.64
CA ASP A 67 3.32 -12.28 -10.54
C ASP A 67 2.30 -13.04 -11.43
N ALA A 68 1.02 -12.75 -11.30
CA ALA A 68 -0.06 -13.30 -12.15
C ALA A 68 -0.04 -12.73 -13.60
N GLY A 69 1.11 -12.27 -14.07
CA GLY A 69 1.28 -11.63 -15.37
C GLY A 69 0.60 -10.25 -15.43
N ALA A 70 0.18 -9.82 -16.61
CA ALA A 70 -0.45 -8.51 -16.80
C ALA A 70 -1.72 -8.31 -15.94
N GLY A 71 -2.35 -9.40 -15.48
CA GLY A 71 -3.60 -9.36 -14.74
C GLY A 71 -3.54 -8.63 -13.39
N GLY A 72 -2.43 -8.75 -12.63
CA GLY A 72 -2.28 -8.13 -11.32
C GLY A 72 -2.25 -6.60 -11.39
N LEU A 73 -1.46 -6.04 -12.32
CA LEU A 73 -1.39 -4.58 -12.54
C LEU A 73 -2.67 -4.00 -13.10
N GLU A 74 -3.26 -4.65 -14.10
CA GLU A 74 -4.54 -4.21 -14.69
C GLU A 74 -5.63 -4.20 -13.62
N LEU A 75 -5.66 -5.23 -12.77
CA LEU A 75 -6.60 -5.32 -11.68
C LEU A 75 -6.42 -4.18 -10.68
N LEU A 76 -5.18 -3.91 -10.23
CA LEU A 76 -4.86 -2.79 -9.36
C LEU A 76 -5.36 -1.45 -9.97
N GLN A 77 -5.05 -1.21 -11.24
CA GLN A 77 -5.49 0.00 -11.95
C GLN A 77 -7.01 0.14 -11.96
N ARG A 78 -7.73 -0.94 -12.25
CA ARG A 78 -9.20 -0.95 -12.28
C ARG A 78 -9.80 -0.73 -10.90
N ILE A 79 -9.26 -1.36 -9.86
CA ILE A 79 -9.72 -1.16 -8.48
C ILE A 79 -9.49 0.30 -8.07
N LYS A 80 -8.29 0.84 -8.26
CA LYS A 80 -7.98 2.22 -7.88
C LYS A 80 -8.79 3.27 -8.66
N ALA A 81 -9.17 2.98 -9.90
CA ALA A 81 -10.03 3.84 -10.70
C ALA A 81 -11.50 3.85 -10.23
N THR A 82 -12.02 2.71 -9.77
CA THR A 82 -13.43 2.56 -9.39
C THR A 82 -13.66 2.69 -7.88
N ARG A 83 -12.68 2.27 -7.08
CA ARG A 83 -12.71 2.26 -5.61
C ARG A 83 -11.38 2.73 -5.03
N PRO A 84 -11.04 4.02 -5.10
CA PRO A 84 -9.77 4.56 -4.63
C PRO A 84 -9.53 4.35 -3.13
N GLU A 85 -10.60 4.16 -2.36
CA GLU A 85 -10.56 3.86 -0.91
C GLU A 85 -10.17 2.42 -0.61
N CYS A 86 -10.32 1.48 -1.55
CA CYS A 86 -9.93 0.09 -1.36
C CYS A 86 -8.41 -0.01 -1.24
N ARG A 87 -7.94 -0.56 -0.12
CA ARG A 87 -6.52 -0.79 0.09
C ARG A 87 -6.06 -1.99 -0.72
N CYS A 88 -5.04 -1.78 -1.54
CA CYS A 88 -4.48 -2.80 -2.41
C CYS A 88 -3.04 -3.10 -2.01
N VAL A 89 -2.78 -4.33 -1.60
CA VAL A 89 -1.44 -4.84 -1.26
C VAL A 89 -1.00 -5.82 -2.32
N MET A 90 0.17 -5.57 -2.90
CA MET A 90 0.74 -6.41 -3.94
C MET A 90 1.59 -7.52 -3.31
N MET A 91 1.30 -8.76 -3.67
CA MET A 91 2.07 -9.95 -3.27
C MET A 91 3.04 -10.32 -4.39
N ILE A 92 4.34 -10.49 -4.06
CA ILE A 92 5.41 -10.64 -5.03
C ILE A 92 6.29 -11.84 -4.64
N ALA A 93 6.49 -12.79 -5.55
CA ALA A 93 7.39 -13.93 -5.32
C ALA A 93 8.86 -13.54 -5.53
N ASP A 94 9.14 -12.94 -6.67
CA ASP A 94 10.44 -12.40 -7.04
C ASP A 94 10.27 -10.99 -7.58
N GLY A 95 11.05 -10.05 -7.04
CA GLY A 95 10.93 -8.63 -7.38
C GLY A 95 11.28 -8.34 -8.84
N SER A 96 10.33 -8.54 -9.77
CA SER A 96 10.43 -7.98 -11.10
C SER A 96 10.33 -6.47 -11.00
N GLN A 97 11.37 -5.77 -11.39
CA GLN A 97 11.50 -4.33 -11.18
C GLN A 97 10.46 -3.48 -11.93
N PRO A 98 10.11 -3.80 -13.20
CA PRO A 98 9.15 -2.98 -13.96
C PRO A 98 7.74 -3.00 -13.38
N GLU A 99 7.25 -4.17 -12.98
CA GLU A 99 5.90 -4.34 -12.42
C GLU A 99 5.78 -3.69 -11.03
N LEU A 100 6.82 -3.77 -10.21
CA LEU A 100 6.88 -3.12 -8.90
C LEU A 100 6.74 -1.59 -9.04
N MET A 101 7.51 -0.99 -9.95
CA MET A 101 7.44 0.44 -10.23
C MET A 101 6.09 0.87 -10.80
N ALA A 102 5.50 0.06 -11.67
CA ALA A 102 4.17 0.31 -12.21
C ALA A 102 3.10 0.28 -11.09
N ALA A 103 3.15 -0.71 -10.18
CA ALA A 103 2.23 -0.81 -9.07
C ALA A 103 2.37 0.34 -8.06
N ILE A 104 3.60 0.83 -7.83
CA ILE A 104 3.84 2.04 -7.03
C ILE A 104 3.16 3.27 -7.66
N ARG A 105 3.32 3.47 -8.96
CA ARG A 105 2.67 4.58 -9.70
C ARG A 105 1.14 4.48 -9.67
N LEU A 106 0.60 3.27 -9.63
CA LEU A 106 -0.83 2.99 -9.46
C LEU A 106 -1.32 3.12 -8.02
N GLN A 107 -0.45 3.58 -7.10
CA GLN A 107 -0.78 3.86 -5.70
C GLN A 107 -1.25 2.61 -4.93
N ALA A 108 -0.57 1.48 -5.11
CA ALA A 108 -0.72 0.36 -4.19
C ALA A 108 -0.33 0.78 -2.76
N ASP A 109 -1.02 0.24 -1.75
CA ASP A 109 -0.86 0.63 -0.35
C ASP A 109 0.25 -0.15 0.37
N GLY A 110 0.73 -1.24 -0.23
CA GLY A 110 1.82 -2.05 0.31
C GLY A 110 2.36 -3.07 -0.69
N PHE A 111 3.56 -3.57 -0.39
CA PHE A 111 4.28 -4.53 -1.22
C PHE A 111 4.91 -5.59 -0.33
N LEU A 112 4.35 -6.80 -0.35
CA LEU A 112 4.79 -7.91 0.47
C LEU A 112 5.39 -9.02 -0.38
N THR A 113 6.51 -9.58 0.08
CA THR A 113 7.06 -10.77 -0.56
C THR A 113 6.28 -12.02 -0.15
N LYS A 114 6.09 -12.95 -1.10
CA LYS A 114 5.51 -14.29 -0.82
C LYS A 114 6.43 -15.20 0.01
N ARG A 115 7.63 -14.71 0.37
CA ARG A 115 8.61 -15.44 1.19
C ARG A 115 8.50 -15.18 2.69
N LEU A 116 7.56 -14.33 3.11
CA LEU A 116 7.31 -14.05 4.52
C LEU A 116 6.80 -15.29 5.26
N THR A 117 7.23 -15.44 6.50
CA THR A 117 6.56 -16.33 7.44
C THR A 117 5.17 -15.78 7.78
N ALA A 118 4.26 -16.62 8.28
CA ALA A 118 2.92 -16.17 8.68
C ALA A 118 2.99 -15.05 9.76
N GLN A 119 3.96 -15.11 10.66
CA GLN A 119 4.14 -14.08 11.71
C GLN A 119 4.59 -12.73 11.14
N GLU A 120 5.55 -12.74 10.22
CA GLU A 120 6.01 -11.54 9.52
C GLU A 120 4.89 -10.95 8.68
N PHE A 121 4.16 -11.79 7.94
CA PHE A 121 3.01 -11.36 7.14
C PHE A 121 1.95 -10.65 8.00
N VAL A 122 1.57 -11.23 9.14
CA VAL A 122 0.59 -10.62 10.06
C VAL A 122 1.09 -9.28 10.57
N ARG A 123 2.37 -9.17 10.94
CA ARG A 123 2.96 -7.90 11.42
C ARG A 123 2.94 -6.83 10.33
N GLU A 124 3.39 -7.15 9.11
CA GLU A 124 3.43 -6.20 8.01
C GLU A 124 2.01 -5.81 7.58
N LEU A 125 1.08 -6.74 7.57
CA LEU A 125 -0.32 -6.46 7.25
C LEU A 125 -0.99 -5.55 8.29
N GLN A 126 -0.67 -5.71 9.58
CA GLN A 126 -1.13 -4.81 10.64
C GLN A 126 -0.59 -3.37 10.46
N ALA A 127 0.66 -3.22 10.05
CA ALA A 127 1.24 -1.92 9.73
C ALA A 127 0.52 -1.25 8.56
N ILE A 128 0.20 -2.00 7.49
CA ILE A 128 -0.59 -1.49 6.36
C ILE A 128 -2.01 -1.09 6.81
N LEU A 129 -2.64 -1.89 7.64
CA LEU A 129 -3.97 -1.59 8.18
C LEU A 129 -3.98 -0.32 9.06
N SER A 130 -2.87 -0.04 9.75
CA SER A 130 -2.70 1.23 10.50
C SER A 130 -2.39 2.42 9.60
N GLY A 131 -2.27 2.21 8.27
CA GLY A 131 -2.03 3.25 7.27
C GLY A 131 -0.56 3.48 6.93
N GLU A 132 0.32 2.58 7.34
CA GLU A 132 1.72 2.59 6.92
C GLU A 132 1.84 2.02 5.51
N MET A 133 2.71 2.62 4.69
CA MET A 133 3.14 1.97 3.47
C MET A 133 4.27 1.01 3.81
N VAL A 134 4.03 -0.27 3.61
CA VAL A 134 5.03 -1.31 3.86
C VAL A 134 5.59 -1.81 2.54
N ILE A 135 6.90 -1.92 2.48
CA ILE A 135 7.64 -2.58 1.41
C ILE A 135 8.56 -3.58 2.08
N SER A 136 8.35 -4.87 1.85
CA SER A 136 9.20 -5.90 2.43
C SER A 136 10.68 -5.66 2.11
N ASP A 137 11.56 -5.90 3.07
CA ASP A 137 13.01 -5.57 2.98
C ASP A 137 13.68 -6.09 1.71
N THR A 138 13.32 -7.29 1.27
CA THR A 138 13.84 -7.90 0.04
C THR A 138 13.46 -7.11 -1.23
N LEU A 139 12.33 -6.40 -1.20
CA LEU A 139 11.87 -5.57 -2.32
C LEU A 139 12.47 -4.16 -2.29
N THR A 140 12.89 -3.69 -1.13
CA THR A 140 13.51 -2.36 -0.97
C THR A 140 14.78 -2.23 -1.79
N SER A 141 15.62 -3.27 -1.82
CA SER A 141 16.84 -3.30 -2.62
C SER A 141 16.55 -3.27 -4.13
N ALA A 142 15.55 -4.03 -4.57
CA ALA A 142 15.11 -4.05 -5.97
C ALA A 142 14.55 -2.68 -6.38
N LEU A 143 13.80 -2.03 -5.50
CA LEU A 143 13.25 -0.70 -5.71
C LEU A 143 14.36 0.36 -5.82
N ALA A 144 15.36 0.33 -4.93
CA ALA A 144 16.50 1.24 -4.97
C ALA A 144 17.31 1.13 -6.28
N LEU A 145 17.48 -0.09 -6.79
CA LEU A 145 18.12 -0.33 -8.08
C LEU A 145 17.27 0.20 -9.26
N SER A 146 15.96 -0.02 -9.22
CA SER A 146 15.03 0.46 -10.26
C SER A 146 15.03 1.98 -10.37
N LEU A 147 15.11 2.66 -9.23
CA LEU A 147 15.11 4.12 -9.17
C LEU A 147 16.42 4.74 -9.68
N ARG A 148 17.56 4.04 -9.53
CA ARG A 148 18.83 4.48 -10.11
C ARG A 148 18.84 4.43 -11.65
N ASN A 149 18.03 3.54 -12.24
CA ASN A 149 17.95 3.34 -13.69
C ASN A 149 16.82 4.15 -14.36
N VAL A 150 15.93 4.77 -13.61
CA VAL A 150 15.02 5.78 -14.15
C VAL A 150 15.85 7.05 -14.33
N PRO A 151 15.94 7.64 -15.53
CA PRO A 151 16.50 8.97 -15.64
C PRO A 151 15.65 9.87 -14.75
N TYR A 152 16.18 10.27 -13.62
CA TYR A 152 15.61 11.32 -12.80
C TYR A 152 15.65 12.58 -13.64
N MET A 153 14.63 12.78 -14.43
CA MET A 153 14.39 14.01 -15.16
C MET A 153 13.96 15.05 -14.13
N ASP A 154 14.87 15.56 -13.44
CA ASP A 154 14.92 16.85 -12.75
C ASP A 154 15.74 16.75 -11.45
N GLU A 155 17.05 16.93 -11.56
CA GLU A 155 17.95 17.13 -10.40
C GLU A 155 17.60 18.41 -9.60
N ASN A 156 16.69 19.23 -10.11
CA ASN A 156 16.39 20.56 -9.57
C ASN A 156 14.95 20.67 -9.06
N ARG A 157 14.55 19.76 -8.16
CA ARG A 157 13.28 19.91 -7.44
C ARG A 157 13.45 20.98 -6.36
N ASP A 158 12.79 22.08 -6.53
CA ASP A 158 12.92 23.23 -5.64
C ASP A 158 12.08 23.06 -4.37
N ILE A 159 12.74 22.61 -3.30
CA ILE A 159 12.12 22.51 -1.96
C ILE A 159 11.72 23.86 -1.37
N SER A 160 12.25 24.98 -1.89
CA SER A 160 11.87 26.31 -1.42
C SER A 160 10.40 26.65 -1.70
N THR A 161 9.78 25.91 -2.62
CA THR A 161 8.35 26.00 -2.93
C THR A 161 7.44 25.39 -1.84
N LEU A 162 8.01 24.57 -0.95
CA LEU A 162 7.27 23.96 0.14
C LEU A 162 7.06 24.96 1.28
N SER A 163 5.86 24.92 1.85
CA SER A 163 5.64 25.61 3.13
C SER A 163 6.43 24.90 4.25
N PRO A 164 6.72 25.56 5.36
CA PRO A 164 7.40 24.94 6.51
C PRO A 164 6.74 23.61 6.93
N ARG A 165 5.40 23.57 6.89
CA ARG A 165 4.63 22.39 7.29
C ARG A 165 4.74 21.23 6.27
N GLU A 166 4.75 21.54 4.98
CA GLU A 166 4.97 20.56 3.93
C GLU A 166 6.38 19.96 3.99
N LEU A 167 7.38 20.79 4.36
CA LEU A 167 8.77 20.34 4.55
C LEU A 167 8.88 19.39 5.77
N GLU A 168 8.21 19.71 6.88
CA GLU A 168 8.15 18.81 8.04
C GLU A 168 7.50 17.47 7.68
N VAL A 169 6.40 17.50 6.94
CA VAL A 169 5.73 16.29 6.45
C VAL A 169 6.65 15.50 5.51
N LEU A 170 7.40 16.16 4.62
CA LEU A 170 8.35 15.48 3.74
C LEU A 170 9.46 14.77 4.52
N LYS A 171 10.01 15.38 5.57
CA LYS A 171 10.99 14.73 6.46
C LYS A 171 10.42 13.50 7.18
N CYS A 172 9.18 13.57 7.63
CA CYS A 172 8.52 12.43 8.23
C CYS A 172 8.31 11.30 7.21
N ILE A 173 7.95 11.64 5.96
CA ILE A 173 7.82 10.68 4.86
C ILE A 173 9.17 10.02 4.55
N ALA A 174 10.25 10.78 4.49
CA ALA A 174 11.61 10.27 4.29
C ALA A 174 12.05 9.30 5.40
N SER A 175 11.52 9.48 6.61
CA SER A 175 11.73 8.58 7.75
C SER A 175 10.77 7.37 7.78
N GLY A 176 9.97 7.15 6.73
CA GLY A 176 9.05 6.02 6.62
C GLY A 176 7.77 6.13 7.45
N MET A 177 7.46 7.30 8.03
CA MET A 177 6.30 7.45 8.91
C MET A 177 4.98 7.37 8.13
N SER A 178 3.98 6.68 8.68
CA SER A 178 2.60 6.70 8.18
C SER A 178 1.93 8.06 8.41
N ASN A 179 0.80 8.32 7.74
CA ASN A 179 0.01 9.53 7.98
C ASN A 179 -0.42 9.64 9.45
N ARG A 180 -0.77 8.52 10.09
CA ARG A 180 -1.09 8.46 11.50
C ARG A 180 0.09 8.89 12.37
N LEU A 181 1.27 8.32 12.16
CA LEU A 181 2.48 8.70 12.91
C LEU A 181 2.85 10.18 12.68
N ILE A 182 2.68 10.67 11.46
CA ILE A 182 2.88 12.09 11.12
C ILE A 182 1.86 12.96 11.87
N SER A 183 0.59 12.55 11.91
CA SER A 183 -0.47 13.28 12.60
C SER A 183 -0.20 13.39 14.10
N GLU A 184 0.23 12.30 14.72
CA GLU A 184 0.64 12.25 16.13
C GLU A 184 1.87 13.13 16.39
N ARG A 185 2.92 12.97 15.59
CA ARG A 185 4.18 13.74 15.72
C ARG A 185 4.01 15.24 15.54
N LEU A 186 3.18 15.63 14.57
CA LEU A 186 2.97 17.01 14.20
C LEU A 186 1.74 17.65 14.87
N ALA A 187 1.02 16.89 15.70
CA ALA A 187 -0.20 17.31 16.42
C ALA A 187 -1.26 17.91 15.47
N ILE A 188 -1.54 17.25 14.34
CA ILE A 188 -2.59 17.60 13.36
C ILE A 188 -3.46 16.40 13.04
N SER A 189 -4.60 16.60 12.38
CA SER A 189 -5.46 15.49 11.99
C SER A 189 -4.86 14.68 10.83
N ASP A 190 -5.20 13.38 10.74
CA ASP A 190 -4.81 12.52 9.60
C ASP A 190 -5.29 13.10 8.26
N GLY A 191 -6.49 13.68 8.23
CA GLY A 191 -7.01 14.39 7.05
C GLY A 191 -6.12 15.58 6.65
N THR A 192 -5.60 16.34 7.62
CA THR A 192 -4.67 17.45 7.36
C THR A 192 -3.35 16.93 6.79
N VAL A 193 -2.83 15.81 7.31
CA VAL A 193 -1.62 15.17 6.76
C VAL A 193 -1.82 14.78 5.30
N LYS A 194 -2.97 14.14 4.97
CA LYS A 194 -3.30 13.77 3.58
C LYS A 194 -3.29 14.97 2.64
N VAL A 195 -3.80 16.12 3.09
CA VAL A 195 -3.79 17.37 2.31
C VAL A 195 -2.37 17.87 2.09
N HIS A 196 -1.53 17.89 3.13
CA HIS A 196 -0.13 18.29 3.00
C HIS A 196 0.64 17.36 2.07
N VAL A 197 0.46 16.03 2.20
CA VAL A 197 1.06 15.05 1.30
C VAL A 197 0.67 15.31 -0.15
N LYS A 198 -0.62 15.49 -0.43
CA LYS A 198 -1.11 15.81 -1.78
C LYS A 198 -0.47 17.09 -2.34
N HIS A 199 -0.35 18.13 -1.53
CA HIS A 199 0.23 19.41 -1.98
C HIS A 199 1.72 19.31 -2.23
N LEU A 200 2.49 18.68 -1.33
CA LEU A 200 3.94 18.52 -1.51
C LEU A 200 4.26 17.64 -2.74
N LEU A 201 3.52 16.56 -2.96
CA LEU A 201 3.68 15.73 -4.15
C LEU A 201 3.46 16.53 -5.43
N LYS A 202 2.38 17.34 -5.47
CA LYS A 202 2.09 18.22 -6.61
C LYS A 202 3.17 19.27 -6.83
N LYS A 203 3.63 19.94 -5.77
CA LYS A 203 4.67 21.01 -5.86
C LYS A 203 6.01 20.46 -6.33
N LEU A 204 6.42 19.32 -5.81
CA LEU A 204 7.67 18.68 -6.19
C LEU A 204 7.55 17.74 -7.40
N LYS A 205 6.37 17.69 -8.04
CA LYS A 205 6.08 16.86 -9.21
C LYS A 205 6.38 15.37 -8.98
N PHE A 206 6.10 14.89 -7.76
CA PHE A 206 6.12 13.46 -7.47
C PHE A 206 4.78 12.83 -7.82
N THR A 207 4.81 11.63 -8.37
CA THR A 207 3.60 10.84 -8.64
C THR A 207 3.17 10.09 -7.40
N THR A 208 4.13 9.65 -6.58
CA THR A 208 3.87 8.83 -5.40
C THR A 208 4.63 9.31 -4.16
N ARG A 209 4.09 8.93 -2.98
CA ARG A 209 4.76 9.15 -1.69
C ARG A 209 6.11 8.44 -1.61
N VAL A 210 6.25 7.28 -2.26
CA VAL A 210 7.51 6.51 -2.27
C VAL A 210 8.58 7.27 -3.02
N GLU A 211 8.26 7.85 -4.18
CA GLU A 211 9.19 8.73 -4.90
C GLU A 211 9.65 9.89 -4.03
N ALA A 212 8.73 10.53 -3.30
CA ALA A 212 9.06 11.62 -2.39
C ALA A 212 9.97 11.15 -1.24
N ALA A 213 9.68 9.99 -0.64
CA ALA A 213 10.48 9.42 0.44
C ALA A 213 11.91 9.14 0.03
N LEU A 214 12.09 8.50 -1.12
CA LEU A 214 13.39 8.12 -1.65
C LEU A 214 14.20 9.35 -2.04
N TRP A 215 13.60 10.26 -2.81
CA TRP A 215 14.25 11.51 -3.18
C TRP A 215 14.71 12.31 -1.96
N ALA A 216 13.85 12.48 -0.96
CA ALA A 216 14.18 13.22 0.24
C ALA A 216 15.27 12.53 1.07
N SER A 217 15.30 11.19 1.10
CA SER A 217 16.34 10.41 1.77
C SER A 217 17.71 10.57 1.09
N GLU A 218 17.76 10.61 -0.24
CA GLU A 218 18.99 10.80 -1.03
C GLU A 218 19.53 12.23 -0.93
N HIS A 219 18.66 13.24 -0.80
CA HIS A 219 19.05 14.64 -0.73
C HIS A 219 19.21 15.17 0.72
N GLY A 220 19.32 14.27 1.70
CA GLY A 220 19.64 14.63 3.09
C GLY A 220 18.50 15.28 3.87
N HIS A 221 17.26 15.11 3.44
CA HIS A 221 16.06 15.65 4.10
C HIS A 221 15.40 14.65 5.07
N ARG A 222 16.20 13.89 5.83
CA ARG A 222 15.73 13.00 6.91
C ARG A 222 15.40 13.75 8.20
#